data_571733f3a706f3206b7835b073a3a8bf
#
_entry.id   571733f3a706f3206b7835b073a3a8bf
#
_cell.length_a   1.000
_cell.length_b   1.000
_cell.length_c   1.000
_cell.angle_alpha   90.00
_cell.angle_beta   90.00
_cell.angle_gamma   90.00
#
_symmetry.space_group_name_H-M   'P 1'
#
loop_
_entity.id
_entity.type
_entity.pdbx_description
1 polymer ?
#
loop_
_entity_poly.entity_id
_entity_poly.type
_entity_poly.pdbx_seq_one_letter_code
_entity_poly.pdbx_strand_id
1 'polypeptide(L)'
;AGFALLTKQVFPDVDPTKYAFLGPLVGALMRVVGGKLSDKFAASKVTEVSFIVMMLAVVGVIFTLPTETNAGSFTGFFVCFMLLFAFTGIGNASTFAQAPRIFGVLHRRHAQAQGLSETQADANATKESAAVVGFMGAIGAYGGFFIPKSFGTSIDMTGSAQAALVCFIIFYASCVLINWWYYARKN
;
A
#
# COMPACT_ATOMS: atom_id res chain seq x y z
N ALA A 1 9.13 3.80 -10.26
CA ALA A 1 8.90 5.00 -11.06
C ALA A 1 8.88 6.28 -10.19
N GLY A 2 7.97 6.44 -9.21
CA GLY A 2 7.86 7.68 -8.42
C GLY A 2 9.11 8.06 -7.63
N PHE A 3 9.79 7.10 -7.00
CA PHE A 3 11.06 7.34 -6.29
C PHE A 3 12.13 7.93 -7.21
N ALA A 4 12.37 7.29 -8.37
CA ALA A 4 13.41 7.76 -9.30
C ALA A 4 13.09 9.14 -9.88
N LEU A 5 11.81 9.40 -10.19
CA LEU A 5 11.35 10.72 -10.65
C LEU A 5 11.64 11.81 -9.60
N LEU A 6 11.19 11.58 -8.37
CA LEU A 6 11.39 12.53 -7.27
C LEU A 6 12.88 12.74 -6.95
N THR A 7 13.66 11.65 -6.87
CA THR A 7 15.11 11.77 -6.61
C THR A 7 15.78 12.67 -7.64
N LYS A 8 15.48 12.49 -8.94
CA LYS A 8 16.06 13.29 -10.01
C LYS A 8 15.69 14.78 -9.92
N GLN A 9 14.47 15.07 -9.46
CA GLN A 9 13.98 16.45 -9.39
C GLN A 9 14.40 17.17 -8.11
N VAL A 10 14.47 16.44 -6.99
CA VAL A 10 14.67 17.02 -5.66
C VAL A 10 16.13 16.96 -5.22
N PHE A 11 16.88 15.94 -5.69
CA PHE A 11 18.30 15.73 -5.41
C PHE A 11 19.07 15.54 -6.72
N PRO A 12 19.29 16.59 -7.51
CA PRO A 12 19.87 16.48 -8.86
C PRO A 12 21.27 15.89 -8.88
N ASP A 13 22.02 15.99 -7.79
CA ASP A 13 23.38 15.45 -7.65
C ASP A 13 23.39 13.94 -7.38
N VAL A 14 22.23 13.32 -7.13
CA VAL A 14 22.09 11.89 -6.86
C VAL A 14 21.59 11.17 -8.10
N ASP A 15 22.35 10.18 -8.55
CA ASP A 15 21.92 9.30 -9.64
C ASP A 15 20.87 8.29 -9.16
N PRO A 16 19.58 8.47 -9.52
CA PRO A 16 18.52 7.59 -9.06
C PRO A 16 18.64 6.16 -9.57
N THR A 17 19.37 5.92 -10.66
CA THR A 17 19.49 4.58 -11.29
C THR A 17 20.21 3.59 -10.37
N LYS A 18 21.14 4.09 -9.53
CA LYS A 18 21.88 3.29 -8.56
C LYS A 18 21.00 2.70 -7.46
N TYR A 19 19.87 3.31 -7.17
CA TYR A 19 19.00 2.97 -6.02
C TYR A 19 17.61 2.48 -6.43
N ALA A 20 17.18 2.75 -7.67
CA ALA A 20 15.81 2.53 -8.13
C ALA A 20 15.36 1.05 -8.03
N PHE A 21 16.27 0.10 -8.16
CA PHE A 21 15.97 -1.33 -8.09
C PHE A 21 15.72 -1.81 -6.66
N LEU A 22 16.25 -1.12 -5.64
CA LEU A 22 16.12 -1.52 -4.24
C LEU A 22 14.67 -1.45 -3.75
N GLY A 23 13.92 -0.45 -4.19
CA GLY A 23 12.52 -0.30 -3.81
C GLY A 23 11.66 -1.51 -4.19
N PRO A 24 11.58 -1.88 -5.49
CA PRO A 24 10.87 -3.09 -5.91
C PRO A 24 11.38 -4.38 -5.25
N LEU A 25 12.70 -4.51 -5.05
CA LEU A 25 13.31 -5.65 -4.38
C LEU A 25 12.81 -5.77 -2.93
N VAL A 26 12.92 -4.68 -2.16
CA VAL A 26 12.43 -4.64 -0.77
C VAL A 26 10.93 -4.94 -0.73
N GLY A 27 10.14 -4.30 -1.59
CA GLY A 27 8.70 -4.53 -1.66
C GLY A 27 8.35 -5.98 -1.97
N ALA A 28 9.06 -6.63 -2.89
CA ALA A 28 8.84 -8.04 -3.24
C ALA A 28 9.19 -8.98 -2.08
N LEU A 29 10.32 -8.77 -1.42
CA LEU A 29 10.73 -9.57 -0.25
C LEU A 29 9.75 -9.40 0.91
N MET A 30 9.32 -8.18 1.16
CA MET A 30 8.40 -7.88 2.25
C MET A 30 6.96 -8.37 2.01
N ARG A 31 6.57 -8.71 0.77
CA ARG A 31 5.32 -9.46 0.51
C ARG A 31 5.33 -10.84 1.17
N VAL A 32 6.45 -11.54 1.16
CA VAL A 32 6.58 -12.85 1.81
C VAL A 32 6.42 -12.72 3.32
N VAL A 33 7.02 -11.68 3.90
CA VAL A 33 6.87 -11.36 5.32
C VAL A 33 5.41 -11.00 5.63
N GLY A 34 4.79 -10.17 4.81
CA GLY A 34 3.38 -9.76 4.94
C GLY A 34 2.41 -10.94 4.91
N GLY A 35 2.66 -11.93 4.03
CA GLY A 35 1.89 -13.19 4.02
C GLY A 35 1.98 -13.93 5.34
N LYS A 36 3.19 -14.18 5.84
CA LYS A 36 3.42 -14.85 7.14
C LYS A 36 2.81 -14.08 8.31
N LEU A 37 2.92 -12.75 8.30
CA LEU A 37 2.28 -11.91 9.33
C LEU A 37 0.76 -12.02 9.28
N SER A 38 0.18 -12.06 8.09
CA SER A 38 -1.26 -12.20 7.89
C SER A 38 -1.79 -13.58 8.30
N ASP A 39 -0.95 -14.62 8.27
CA ASP A 39 -1.31 -15.94 8.77
C ASP A 39 -1.25 -16.01 10.31
N LYS A 40 -0.29 -15.30 10.92
CA LYS A 40 -0.11 -15.27 12.36
C LYS A 40 -1.08 -14.29 13.06
N PHE A 41 -1.35 -13.16 12.44
CA PHE A 41 -2.22 -12.11 12.95
C PHE A 41 -3.44 -11.94 12.02
N ALA A 42 -4.48 -11.26 12.48
CA ALA A 42 -5.58 -10.92 11.58
C ALA A 42 -5.08 -10.04 10.42
N ALA A 43 -5.34 -10.46 9.17
CA ALA A 43 -4.86 -9.75 7.99
C ALA A 43 -5.31 -8.28 7.96
N SER A 44 -6.52 -7.98 8.48
CA SER A 44 -7.03 -6.62 8.62
C SER A 44 -6.18 -5.75 9.55
N LYS A 45 -5.65 -6.31 10.64
CA LYS A 45 -4.74 -5.59 11.55
C LYS A 45 -3.37 -5.33 10.91
N VAL A 46 -2.86 -6.30 10.16
CA VAL A 46 -1.60 -6.13 9.42
C VAL A 46 -1.76 -5.05 8.35
N THR A 47 -2.88 -5.02 7.64
CA THR A 47 -3.22 -3.96 6.67
C THR A 47 -3.32 -2.59 7.35
N GLU A 48 -3.98 -2.51 8.51
CA GLU A 48 -4.13 -1.28 9.29
C GLU A 48 -2.77 -0.68 9.67
N VAL A 49 -1.92 -1.48 10.29
CA VAL A 49 -0.56 -1.07 10.68
C VAL A 49 0.23 -0.64 9.44
N SER A 50 0.09 -1.35 8.32
CA SER A 50 0.79 -0.99 7.08
C SER A 50 0.39 0.39 6.57
N PHE A 51 -0.89 0.72 6.55
CA PHE A 51 -1.35 2.06 6.14
C PHE A 51 -0.87 3.16 7.09
N ILE A 52 -0.90 2.92 8.40
CA ILE A 52 -0.40 3.88 9.39
C ILE A 52 1.09 4.14 9.19
N VAL A 53 1.90 3.09 9.04
CA VAL A 53 3.35 3.27 8.83
C VAL A 53 3.65 3.95 7.50
N MET A 54 2.92 3.60 6.42
CA MET A 54 3.08 4.30 5.13
C MET A 54 2.72 5.78 5.24
N MET A 55 1.65 6.13 5.95
CA MET A 55 1.28 7.52 6.19
C MET A 55 2.38 8.28 6.94
N LEU A 56 2.93 7.70 8.01
CA LEU A 56 4.05 8.28 8.76
C LEU A 56 5.32 8.40 7.91
N ALA A 57 5.59 7.42 7.06
CA ALA A 57 6.74 7.48 6.15
C ALA A 57 6.58 8.59 5.10
N VAL A 58 5.37 8.83 4.58
CA VAL A 58 5.12 9.98 3.68
C VAL A 58 5.34 11.32 4.40
N VAL A 59 4.89 11.42 5.65
CA VAL A 59 5.19 12.61 6.48
C VAL A 59 6.70 12.77 6.63
N GLY A 60 7.43 11.69 6.91
CA GLY A 60 8.90 11.70 6.95
C GLY A 60 9.53 12.15 5.63
N VAL A 61 9.01 11.71 4.49
CA VAL A 61 9.47 12.19 3.18
C VAL A 61 9.33 13.71 3.08
N ILE A 62 8.18 14.28 3.46
CA ILE A 62 7.96 15.74 3.40
C ILE A 62 9.03 16.51 4.21
N PHE A 63 9.35 16.02 5.41
CA PHE A 63 10.38 16.67 6.26
C PHE A 63 11.80 16.53 5.74
N THR A 64 12.06 15.59 4.85
CA THR A 64 13.39 15.37 4.26
C THR A 64 13.59 16.05 2.91
N LEU A 65 12.54 16.63 2.33
CA LEU A 65 12.63 17.40 1.09
C LEU A 65 13.42 18.69 1.30
N PRO A 66 14.18 19.16 0.29
CA PRO A 66 14.77 20.49 0.32
C PRO A 66 13.70 21.57 0.41
N THR A 67 14.01 22.63 1.13
CA THR A 67 13.22 23.86 1.24
C THR A 67 14.13 25.05 0.96
N GLU A 68 13.58 26.25 0.85
CA GLU A 68 14.37 27.47 0.64
C GLU A 68 15.45 27.68 1.72
N THR A 69 15.21 27.17 2.93
CA THR A 69 16.11 27.34 4.08
C THR A 69 16.94 26.10 4.42
N ASN A 70 16.68 24.95 3.79
CA ASN A 70 17.33 23.68 4.11
C ASN A 70 17.56 22.84 2.85
N ALA A 71 18.78 22.36 2.65
CA ALA A 71 19.17 21.52 1.52
C ALA A 71 18.48 20.13 1.52
N GLY A 72 17.72 19.78 2.57
CA GLY A 72 17.10 18.48 2.73
C GLY A 72 18.11 17.38 3.09
N SER A 73 17.62 16.15 3.18
CA SER A 73 18.43 14.97 3.49
C SER A 73 18.10 13.81 2.56
N PHE A 74 19.00 13.52 1.61
CA PHE A 74 18.82 12.35 0.75
C PHE A 74 18.76 11.04 1.54
N THR A 75 19.58 10.88 2.57
CA THR A 75 19.57 9.67 3.40
C THR A 75 18.23 9.47 4.10
N GLY A 76 17.69 10.54 4.72
CA GLY A 76 16.37 10.49 5.34
C GLY A 76 15.25 10.19 4.33
N PHE A 77 15.28 10.86 3.18
CA PHE A 77 14.38 10.63 2.06
C PHE A 77 14.43 9.16 1.60
N PHE A 78 15.63 8.62 1.40
CA PHE A 78 15.83 7.24 0.97
C PHE A 78 15.28 6.23 1.99
N VAL A 79 15.58 6.42 3.27
CA VAL A 79 15.07 5.54 4.35
C VAL A 79 13.54 5.57 4.40
N CYS A 80 12.93 6.74 4.33
CA CYS A 80 11.47 6.86 4.31
C CYS A 80 10.84 6.16 3.08
N PHE A 81 11.47 6.27 1.91
CA PHE A 81 11.02 5.53 0.71
C PHE A 81 11.22 4.02 0.84
N MET A 82 12.31 3.56 1.45
CA MET A 82 12.49 2.12 1.72
C MET A 82 11.43 1.58 2.67
N LEU A 83 11.05 2.35 3.70
CA LEU A 83 9.92 2.01 4.57
C LEU A 83 8.60 1.96 3.78
N LEU A 84 8.34 2.92 2.89
CA LEU A 84 7.17 2.90 2.01
C LEU A 84 7.13 1.64 1.16
N PHE A 85 8.23 1.26 0.52
CA PHE A 85 8.30 0.04 -0.28
C PHE A 85 8.09 -1.21 0.57
N ALA A 86 8.71 -1.29 1.75
CA ALA A 86 8.56 -2.42 2.66
C ALA A 86 7.10 -2.61 3.07
N PHE A 87 6.46 -1.54 3.57
CA PHE A 87 5.09 -1.61 4.05
C PHE A 87 4.06 -1.67 2.92
N THR A 88 4.35 -1.16 1.73
CA THR A 88 3.56 -1.44 0.52
C THR A 88 3.57 -2.94 0.20
N GLY A 89 4.71 -3.61 0.33
CA GLY A 89 4.80 -5.07 0.16
C GLY A 89 3.98 -5.83 1.19
N ILE A 90 4.14 -5.51 2.48
CA ILE A 90 3.38 -6.12 3.59
C ILE A 90 1.88 -5.86 3.41
N GLY A 91 1.49 -4.61 3.18
CA GLY A 91 0.10 -4.20 3.02
C GLY A 91 -0.56 -4.85 1.80
N ASN A 92 0.17 -4.96 0.69
CA ASN A 92 -0.31 -5.67 -0.49
C ASN A 92 -0.65 -7.13 -0.16
N ALA A 93 0.29 -7.87 0.46
CA ALA A 93 0.07 -9.27 0.83
C ALA A 93 -1.11 -9.42 1.80
N SER A 94 -1.20 -8.57 2.83
CA SER A 94 -2.28 -8.65 3.83
C SER A 94 -3.64 -8.29 3.23
N THR A 95 -3.72 -7.32 2.34
CA THR A 95 -4.97 -6.93 1.67
C THR A 95 -5.47 -8.06 0.77
N PHE A 96 -4.59 -8.69 0.00
CA PHE A 96 -4.96 -9.86 -0.81
C PHE A 96 -5.36 -11.07 0.03
N ALA A 97 -4.78 -11.26 1.23
CA ALA A 97 -5.16 -12.32 2.15
C ALA A 97 -6.53 -12.09 2.82
N GLN A 98 -7.03 -10.86 2.85
CA GLN A 98 -8.35 -10.54 3.42
C GLN A 98 -9.49 -11.11 2.58
N ALA A 99 -9.42 -11.02 1.25
CA ALA A 99 -10.52 -11.40 0.37
C ALA A 99 -10.97 -12.86 0.58
N PRO A 100 -10.12 -13.89 0.49
CA PRO A 100 -10.54 -15.27 0.73
C PRO A 100 -11.15 -15.50 2.12
N ARG A 101 -10.63 -14.80 3.14
CA ARG A 101 -11.14 -14.92 4.52
C ARG A 101 -12.54 -14.31 4.67
N ILE A 102 -12.77 -13.15 4.07
CA ILE A 102 -14.08 -12.47 4.10
C ILE A 102 -15.11 -13.32 3.38
N PHE A 103 -14.81 -13.77 2.16
CA PHE A 103 -15.74 -14.59 1.37
C PHE A 103 -15.98 -15.96 2.02
N GLY A 104 -14.97 -16.59 2.63
CA GLY A 104 -15.14 -17.84 3.38
C GLY A 104 -16.15 -17.70 4.50
N VAL A 105 -16.02 -16.65 5.33
CA VAL A 105 -16.98 -16.39 6.42
C VAL A 105 -18.37 -16.06 5.88
N LEU A 106 -18.47 -15.25 4.83
CA LEU A 106 -19.74 -14.85 4.24
C LEU A 106 -20.52 -16.06 3.69
N HIS A 107 -19.86 -16.89 2.87
CA HIS A 107 -20.51 -18.04 2.25
C HIS A 107 -20.88 -19.12 3.26
N ARG A 108 -20.06 -19.37 4.29
CA ARG A 108 -20.42 -20.31 5.36
C ARG A 108 -21.64 -19.86 6.14
N ARG A 109 -21.74 -18.57 6.48
CA ARG A 109 -22.94 -18.02 7.14
C ARG A 109 -24.18 -18.16 6.25
N HIS A 110 -24.03 -17.90 4.95
CA HIS A 110 -25.13 -18.02 3.99
C HIS A 110 -25.58 -19.47 3.82
N ALA A 111 -24.64 -20.40 3.72
CA ALA A 111 -24.92 -21.82 3.64
C ALA A 111 -25.65 -22.35 4.89
N GLN A 112 -25.23 -21.94 6.09
CA GLN A 112 -25.93 -22.29 7.34
C GLN A 112 -27.36 -21.77 7.36
N ALA A 113 -27.60 -20.56 6.85
CA ALA A 113 -28.94 -19.97 6.79
C ALA A 113 -29.87 -20.66 5.77
N GLN A 114 -29.31 -21.23 4.70
CA GLN A 114 -30.05 -21.86 3.61
C GLN A 114 -30.05 -23.40 3.63
N GLY A 115 -29.37 -24.01 4.59
CA GLY A 115 -29.22 -25.48 4.66
C GLY A 115 -28.38 -26.09 3.53
N LEU A 116 -27.47 -25.28 2.93
CA LEU A 116 -26.56 -25.75 1.88
C LEU A 116 -25.35 -26.48 2.49
N SER A 117 -24.71 -27.33 1.69
CA SER A 117 -23.51 -28.03 2.14
C SER A 117 -22.31 -27.09 2.29
N GLU A 118 -21.45 -27.33 3.30
CA GLU A 118 -20.22 -26.57 3.52
C GLU A 118 -19.29 -26.65 2.29
N THR A 119 -19.25 -27.77 1.59
CA THR A 119 -18.45 -27.95 0.39
C THR A 119 -18.86 -26.97 -0.74
N GLN A 120 -20.17 -26.75 -0.92
CA GLN A 120 -20.68 -25.76 -1.89
C GLN A 120 -20.34 -24.33 -1.45
N ALA A 121 -20.43 -24.04 -0.15
CA ALA A 121 -20.07 -22.74 0.39
C ALA A 121 -18.58 -22.43 0.15
N ASP A 122 -17.69 -23.36 0.43
CA ASP A 122 -16.25 -23.21 0.22
C ASP A 122 -15.88 -23.09 -1.28
N ALA A 123 -16.55 -23.84 -2.16
CA ALA A 123 -16.35 -23.70 -3.60
C ALA A 123 -16.77 -22.31 -4.13
N ASN A 124 -17.93 -21.81 -3.69
CA ASN A 124 -18.41 -20.47 -4.06
C ASN A 124 -17.50 -19.37 -3.49
N ALA A 125 -17.10 -19.50 -2.23
CA ALA A 125 -16.15 -18.58 -1.60
C ALA A 125 -14.83 -18.50 -2.37
N THR A 126 -14.29 -19.64 -2.79
CA THR A 126 -13.05 -19.70 -3.58
C THR A 126 -13.22 -19.01 -4.94
N LYS A 127 -14.31 -19.28 -5.64
CA LYS A 127 -14.58 -18.68 -6.95
C LYS A 127 -14.72 -17.16 -6.88
N GLU A 128 -15.54 -16.67 -5.95
CA GLU A 128 -15.81 -15.24 -5.81
C GLU A 128 -14.59 -14.48 -5.28
N SER A 129 -13.87 -15.04 -4.30
CA SER A 129 -12.64 -14.41 -3.81
C SER A 129 -11.56 -14.31 -4.88
N ALA A 130 -11.41 -15.34 -5.75
CA ALA A 130 -10.47 -15.32 -6.86
C ALA A 130 -10.80 -14.20 -7.86
N ALA A 131 -12.09 -14.03 -8.20
CA ALA A 131 -12.55 -12.95 -9.07
C ALA A 131 -12.24 -11.56 -8.47
N VAL A 132 -12.54 -11.37 -7.17
CA VAL A 132 -12.26 -10.11 -6.46
C VAL A 132 -10.76 -9.84 -6.37
N VAL A 133 -9.94 -10.84 -6.06
CA VAL A 133 -8.47 -10.71 -6.04
C VAL A 133 -7.94 -10.30 -7.42
N GLY A 134 -8.43 -10.90 -8.50
CA GLY A 134 -8.09 -10.51 -9.86
C GLY A 134 -8.45 -9.05 -10.16
N PHE A 135 -9.65 -8.62 -9.78
CA PHE A 135 -10.12 -7.24 -9.95
C PHE A 135 -9.31 -6.24 -9.11
N MET A 136 -9.01 -6.58 -7.85
CA MET A 136 -8.13 -5.77 -7.00
C MET A 136 -6.75 -5.60 -7.61
N GLY A 137 -6.18 -6.67 -8.18
CA GLY A 137 -4.90 -6.64 -8.89
C GLY A 137 -4.93 -5.71 -10.10
N ALA A 138 -6.00 -5.79 -10.91
CA ALA A 138 -6.18 -4.93 -12.07
C ALA A 138 -6.27 -3.44 -11.68
N ILE A 139 -7.11 -3.10 -10.68
CA ILE A 139 -7.21 -1.72 -10.16
C ILE A 139 -5.85 -1.27 -9.58
N GLY A 140 -5.19 -2.13 -8.81
CA GLY A 140 -3.88 -1.82 -8.20
C GLY A 140 -2.80 -1.51 -9.24
N ALA A 141 -2.86 -2.12 -10.43
CA ALA A 141 -1.93 -1.84 -11.52
C ALA A 141 -2.00 -0.38 -12.01
N TYR A 142 -3.18 0.26 -11.96
CA TYR A 142 -3.33 1.67 -12.30
C TYR A 142 -2.54 2.60 -11.38
N GLY A 143 -2.28 2.19 -10.13
CA GLY A 143 -1.40 2.93 -9.21
C GLY A 143 0.00 3.16 -9.77
N GLY A 144 0.51 2.22 -10.54
CA GLY A 144 1.80 2.35 -11.24
C GLY A 144 1.84 3.52 -12.23
N PHE A 145 0.69 3.91 -12.79
CA PHE A 145 0.54 5.06 -13.68
C PHE A 145 0.20 6.34 -12.91
N PHE A 146 -0.78 6.28 -11.99
CA PHE A 146 -1.29 7.47 -11.33
C PHE A 146 -0.28 8.11 -10.36
N ILE A 147 0.51 7.31 -9.63
CA ILE A 147 1.46 7.82 -8.65
C ILE A 147 2.55 8.68 -9.31
N PRO A 148 3.29 8.23 -10.34
CA PRO A 148 4.26 9.08 -11.03
C PRO A 148 3.62 10.32 -11.66
N LYS A 149 2.44 10.17 -12.26
CA LYS A 149 1.71 11.29 -12.86
C LYS A 149 1.31 12.34 -11.82
N SER A 150 0.87 11.92 -10.64
CA SER A 150 0.52 12.85 -9.54
C SER A 150 1.71 13.69 -9.11
N PHE A 151 2.90 13.10 -9.02
CA PHE A 151 4.11 13.86 -8.73
C PHE A 151 4.45 14.86 -9.84
N GLY A 152 4.42 14.44 -11.11
CA GLY A 152 4.65 15.34 -12.24
C GLY A 152 3.67 16.51 -12.24
N THR A 153 2.37 16.23 -12.14
CA THR A 153 1.33 17.27 -12.09
C THR A 153 1.51 18.21 -10.89
N SER A 154 1.84 17.68 -9.71
CA SER A 154 2.09 18.49 -8.52
C SER A 154 3.23 19.48 -8.75
N ILE A 155 4.33 19.02 -9.32
CA ILE A 155 5.51 19.85 -9.59
C ILE A 155 5.22 20.88 -10.68
N ASP A 156 4.53 20.51 -11.76
CA ASP A 156 4.15 21.42 -12.84
C ASP A 156 3.23 22.54 -12.36
N MET A 157 2.31 22.24 -11.43
CA MET A 157 1.33 23.21 -10.93
C MET A 157 1.83 24.07 -9.74
N THR A 158 2.65 23.50 -8.86
CA THR A 158 3.02 24.14 -7.59
C THR A 158 4.52 24.32 -7.40
N GLY A 159 5.33 23.85 -8.33
CA GLY A 159 6.79 23.85 -8.21
C GLY A 159 7.33 22.81 -7.20
N SER A 160 6.44 22.01 -6.57
CA SER A 160 6.82 21.07 -5.50
C SER A 160 6.06 19.77 -5.55
N ALA A 161 6.67 18.69 -5.08
CA ALA A 161 6.02 17.39 -4.89
C ALA A 161 5.10 17.34 -3.65
N GLN A 162 5.11 18.37 -2.80
CA GLN A 162 4.41 18.36 -1.51
C GLN A 162 2.90 18.17 -1.65
N ALA A 163 2.25 18.79 -2.64
CA ALA A 163 0.81 18.65 -2.83
C ALA A 163 0.39 17.20 -3.12
N ALA A 164 1.16 16.47 -3.95
CA ALA A 164 0.92 15.04 -4.19
C ALA A 164 1.11 14.20 -2.92
N LEU A 165 2.15 14.49 -2.13
CA LEU A 165 2.42 13.79 -0.87
C LEU A 165 1.29 14.01 0.16
N VAL A 166 0.78 15.23 0.27
CA VAL A 166 -0.39 15.52 1.12
C VAL A 166 -1.63 14.75 0.66
N CYS A 167 -1.90 14.69 -0.65
CA CYS A 167 -2.99 13.87 -1.19
C CYS A 167 -2.82 12.39 -0.81
N PHE A 168 -1.61 11.86 -0.85
CA PHE A 168 -1.36 10.46 -0.42
C PHE A 168 -1.58 10.25 1.07
N ILE A 169 -1.23 11.22 1.93
CA ILE A 169 -1.55 11.15 3.37
C ILE A 169 -3.06 11.08 3.58
N ILE A 170 -3.83 11.94 2.92
CA ILE A 170 -5.30 11.93 2.99
C ILE A 170 -5.86 10.59 2.50
N PHE A 171 -5.31 10.07 1.41
CA PHE A 171 -5.71 8.77 0.87
C PHE A 171 -5.42 7.63 1.87
N TYR A 172 -4.21 7.57 2.45
CA TYR A 172 -3.89 6.56 3.46
C TYR A 172 -4.74 6.70 4.72
N ALA A 173 -5.02 7.93 5.17
CA ALA A 173 -5.93 8.16 6.29
C ALA A 173 -7.33 7.62 6.00
N SER A 174 -7.86 7.82 4.79
CA SER A 174 -9.15 7.23 4.38
C SER A 174 -9.10 5.70 4.37
N CYS A 175 -8.01 5.10 3.90
CA CYS A 175 -7.81 3.65 3.93
C CYS A 175 -7.77 3.11 5.36
N VAL A 176 -7.08 3.79 6.29
CA VAL A 176 -7.06 3.45 7.72
C VAL A 176 -8.48 3.47 8.28
N LEU A 177 -9.23 4.55 8.07
CA LEU A 177 -10.60 4.69 8.57
C LEU A 177 -11.54 3.60 8.04
N ILE A 178 -11.50 3.33 6.74
CA ILE A 178 -12.34 2.31 6.10
C ILE A 178 -11.96 0.92 6.61
N ASN A 179 -10.66 0.59 6.63
CA ASN A 179 -10.21 -0.72 7.09
C ASN A 179 -10.54 -0.94 8.56
N TRP A 180 -10.33 0.06 9.42
CA TRP A 180 -10.68 -0.01 10.83
C TRP A 180 -12.19 -0.22 11.03
N TRP A 181 -13.02 0.58 10.36
CA TRP A 181 -14.47 0.57 10.53
C TRP A 181 -15.11 -0.74 10.11
N TYR A 182 -14.71 -1.28 8.97
CA TYR A 182 -15.35 -2.48 8.40
C TYR A 182 -14.70 -3.78 8.84
N TYR A 183 -13.40 -3.80 9.07
CA TYR A 183 -12.64 -5.04 9.22
C TYR A 183 -11.84 -5.14 10.53
N ALA A 184 -11.02 -4.16 10.88
CA ALA A 184 -10.07 -4.30 11.98
C ALA A 184 -10.74 -4.31 13.38
N ARG A 185 -11.78 -3.53 13.59
CA ARG A 185 -12.51 -3.48 14.88
C ARG A 185 -13.35 -4.72 15.17
N LYS A 186 -13.59 -5.57 14.18
CA LYS A 186 -14.45 -6.76 14.31
C LYS A 186 -13.66 -8.06 14.53
N ASN A 187 -12.32 -7.96 14.51
CA ASN A 187 -11.40 -9.08 14.70
C ASN A 187 -10.65 -8.91 16.05
#